data_d99f1b747c55b6cc2bc32249a25bd203
#
_entry.id   d99f1b747c55b6cc2bc32249a25bd203
#
_cell.length_a   1.000
_cell.length_b   1.000
_cell.length_c   1.000
_cell.angle_alpha   90.00
_cell.angle_beta   90.00
_cell.angle_gamma   90.00
#
_symmetry.space_group_name_H-M   'P 1'
#
loop_
_entity.id
_entity.type
_entity.pdbx_description
1 polymer ?
#
loop_
_entity_poly.entity_id
_entity_poly.type
_entity_poly.pdbx_seq_one_letter_code
_entity_poly.pdbx_strand_id
1 'polypeptide(L)'
;KAIAAMVRIPDDDLTIGPPSPMGGLGESGADRHADMTAAASSRFAPGAIIAGRYRLVALLGRGGMGEVYRADDLTLDQPVALKFLPEGVGGDPQKLAQFHNELRTARLVSHKNVVRLYDLGEAQGRRFLTMEYIDGEDLASLLRRIGRIPQDKAIELARQLCAGIAAAHERGVLHRDLKPAN
;
A
#
# COMPACT_ATOMS: atom_id res chain seq x y z
N LYS A 1 1.51 -10.35 12.26
CA LYS A 1 0.54 -9.32 11.75
C LYS A 1 1.17 -8.23 10.85
N ALA A 2 2.42 -8.37 10.43
CA ALA A 2 3.15 -7.25 9.81
C ALA A 2 3.16 -7.26 8.26
N ILE A 3 2.79 -8.36 7.62
CA ILE A 3 2.85 -8.49 6.16
C ILE A 3 1.43 -8.71 5.64
N ALA A 4 0.67 -7.61 5.54
CA ALA A 4 -0.54 -7.62 4.73
C ALA A 4 -0.08 -7.56 3.26
N ALA A 5 -0.24 -8.65 2.52
CA ALA A 5 -0.08 -8.63 1.08
C ALA A 5 -1.20 -7.76 0.50
N MET A 6 -0.87 -6.62 -0.09
CA MET A 6 -1.85 -5.83 -0.84
C MET A 6 -2.20 -6.59 -2.11
N VAL A 7 -3.49 -6.75 -2.38
CA VAL A 7 -3.95 -7.32 -3.63
C VAL A 7 -4.03 -6.19 -4.66
N ARG A 8 -3.35 -6.40 -5.79
CA ARG A 8 -3.36 -5.47 -6.91
C ARG A 8 -4.54 -5.76 -7.82
N ILE A 9 -5.29 -4.74 -8.18
CA ILE A 9 -6.31 -4.77 -9.23
C ILE A 9 -5.81 -3.86 -10.34
N PRO A 10 -5.60 -4.36 -11.58
CA PRO A 10 -5.15 -3.54 -12.69
C PRO A 10 -6.18 -2.46 -13.05
N ASP A 11 -5.73 -1.24 -13.34
CA ASP A 11 -6.60 -0.10 -13.69
C ASP A 11 -7.35 -0.29 -15.01
N ASP A 12 -6.83 -1.08 -15.93
CA ASP A 12 -7.44 -1.33 -17.25
C ASP A 12 -8.86 -1.92 -17.15
N ASP A 13 -9.18 -2.59 -16.03
CA ASP A 13 -10.47 -3.23 -15.78
C ASP A 13 -11.50 -2.31 -15.08
N LEU A 14 -11.08 -1.13 -14.61
CA LEU A 14 -11.91 -0.21 -13.81
C LEU A 14 -12.37 1.04 -14.58
N THR A 15 -12.34 1.05 -15.91
CA THR A 15 -12.91 2.15 -16.70
C THR A 15 -14.42 2.21 -16.49
N ILE A 16 -14.82 2.76 -15.35
CA ILE A 16 -16.20 3.19 -15.09
C ILE A 16 -16.33 4.51 -15.84
N GLY A 17 -17.11 4.54 -16.92
CA GLY A 17 -17.39 5.75 -17.68
C GLY A 17 -17.83 6.91 -16.76
N PRO A 18 -17.58 8.16 -17.18
CA PRO A 18 -17.93 9.31 -16.36
C PRO A 18 -19.41 9.28 -16.00
N PRO A 19 -19.80 9.61 -14.76
CA PRO A 19 -21.21 9.76 -14.41
C PRO A 19 -21.84 10.83 -15.30
N SER A 20 -23.01 10.56 -15.85
CA SER A 20 -23.79 11.54 -16.62
C SER A 20 -23.95 12.84 -15.80
N PRO A 21 -23.82 14.03 -16.39
CA PRO A 21 -23.90 15.27 -15.68
C PRO A 21 -25.34 15.52 -15.19
N MET A 22 -25.56 15.32 -13.91
CA MET A 22 -26.71 15.92 -13.20
C MET A 22 -26.23 17.27 -12.68
N GLY A 23 -26.99 18.30 -13.06
CA GLY A 23 -26.64 19.69 -12.98
C GLY A 23 -26.31 20.26 -11.61
N GLY A 24 -25.46 21.23 -11.62
CA GLY A 24 -25.59 22.51 -10.89
C GLY A 24 -24.93 22.64 -9.53
N LEU A 25 -23.93 23.53 -9.51
CA LEU A 25 -23.57 24.48 -8.44
C LEU A 25 -22.81 23.97 -7.22
N GLY A 26 -21.57 24.46 -7.07
CA GLY A 26 -20.88 24.61 -5.79
C GLY A 26 -19.38 24.30 -5.84
N GLU A 27 -18.58 25.22 -6.38
CA GLU A 27 -17.16 25.29 -6.06
C GLU A 27 -17.00 25.53 -4.56
N SER A 28 -16.41 24.60 -3.84
CA SER A 28 -15.85 24.87 -2.52
C SER A 28 -14.44 24.31 -2.44
N GLY A 29 -13.49 25.23 -2.25
CA GLY A 29 -12.06 25.00 -2.20
C GLY A 29 -11.59 24.25 -0.94
N ALA A 30 -11.96 22.99 -0.79
CA ALA A 30 -11.62 22.17 0.37
C ALA A 30 -10.40 21.24 0.16
N ASP A 31 -10.01 20.98 -1.10
CA ASP A 31 -9.00 19.94 -1.36
C ASP A 31 -7.53 20.38 -1.12
N ARG A 32 -7.24 21.70 -1.06
CA ARG A 32 -5.87 22.16 -0.78
C ARG A 32 -5.48 22.13 0.70
N HIS A 33 -6.46 22.06 1.62
CA HIS A 33 -6.17 22.03 3.07
C HIS A 33 -5.87 20.63 3.59
N ALA A 34 -6.40 19.57 2.97
CA ALA A 34 -6.14 18.19 3.37
C ALA A 34 -4.70 17.76 3.07
N ASP A 35 -4.12 18.22 1.96
CA ASP A 35 -2.75 17.88 1.55
C ASP A 35 -1.71 18.58 2.45
N MET A 36 -1.94 19.82 2.85
CA MET A 36 -1.05 20.56 3.77
C MET A 36 -1.09 20.03 5.21
N THR A 37 -2.21 19.50 5.69
CA THR A 37 -2.33 18.92 7.03
C THR A 37 -1.70 17.53 7.13
N ALA A 38 -1.74 16.73 6.06
CA ALA A 38 -1.04 15.45 5.99
C ALA A 38 0.48 15.63 6.00
N ALA A 39 1.01 16.63 5.32
CA ALA A 39 2.44 16.96 5.31
C ALA A 39 2.94 17.44 6.67
N ALA A 40 2.13 18.19 7.43
CA ALA A 40 2.50 18.70 8.76
C ALA A 40 2.56 17.61 9.85
N SER A 41 1.99 16.44 9.60
CA SER A 41 1.96 15.31 10.55
C SER A 41 2.86 14.14 10.15
N SER A 42 3.48 14.17 8.96
CA SER A 42 4.40 13.10 8.53
C SER A 42 5.75 13.22 9.25
N ARG A 43 6.31 12.09 9.67
CA ARG A 43 7.60 12.05 10.39
C ARG A 43 8.77 12.44 9.48
N PHE A 44 8.66 12.10 8.19
CA PHE A 44 9.67 12.44 7.19
C PHE A 44 9.10 13.43 6.19
N ALA A 45 9.88 14.46 5.89
CA ALA A 45 9.52 15.45 4.87
C ALA A 45 9.68 14.87 3.46
N PRO A 46 8.88 15.30 2.47
CA PRO A 46 9.15 15.05 1.07
C PRO A 46 10.57 15.48 0.69
N GLY A 47 11.24 14.69 -0.14
CA GLY A 47 12.64 14.89 -0.50
C GLY A 47 13.66 14.26 0.45
N ALA A 48 13.26 13.79 1.65
CA ALA A 48 14.16 13.09 2.55
C ALA A 48 14.72 11.81 1.92
N ILE A 49 16.02 11.56 2.11
CA ILE A 49 16.67 10.34 1.60
C ILE A 49 16.80 9.33 2.73
N ILE A 50 16.19 8.17 2.55
CA ILE A 50 16.19 7.06 3.48
C ILE A 50 17.26 6.05 3.08
N ALA A 51 18.09 5.64 4.03
CA ALA A 51 19.19 4.68 3.83
C ALA A 51 20.13 5.03 2.65
N GLY A 52 20.28 6.32 2.31
CA GLY A 52 21.10 6.78 1.19
C GLY A 52 20.60 6.38 -0.20
N ARG A 53 19.40 5.80 -0.31
CA ARG A 53 18.88 5.18 -1.54
C ARG A 53 17.48 5.63 -1.93
N TYR A 54 16.59 5.81 -0.99
CA TYR A 54 15.17 6.04 -1.27
C TYR A 54 14.78 7.47 -1.00
N ARG A 55 14.46 8.25 -2.04
CA ARG A 55 13.98 9.62 -1.91
C ARG A 55 12.46 9.61 -1.71
N LEU A 56 12.00 10.04 -0.54
CA LEU A 56 10.58 10.11 -0.24
C LEU A 56 9.89 11.18 -1.08
N VAL A 57 8.75 10.80 -1.67
CA VAL A 57 7.94 11.69 -2.53
C VAL A 57 6.71 12.17 -1.78
N ALA A 58 5.92 11.26 -1.22
CA ALA A 58 4.67 11.57 -0.54
C ALA A 58 4.31 10.51 0.51
N LEU A 59 3.58 10.91 1.54
CA LEU A 59 2.92 9.99 2.47
C LEU A 59 1.66 9.42 1.80
N LEU A 60 1.59 8.09 1.65
CA LEU A 60 0.43 7.38 1.09
C LEU A 60 -0.59 7.02 2.15
N GLY A 61 -0.15 6.72 3.38
CA GLY A 61 -1.03 6.36 4.46
C GLY A 61 -0.32 6.23 5.80
N ARG A 62 -1.11 6.38 6.88
CA ARG A 62 -0.67 6.23 8.27
C ARG A 62 -1.72 5.47 9.07
N GLY A 63 -1.28 4.52 9.89
CA GLY A 63 -2.18 3.76 10.75
C GLY A 63 -1.43 2.98 11.82
N GLY A 64 -2.16 2.12 12.55
CA GLY A 64 -1.57 1.28 13.60
C GLY A 64 -0.49 0.32 13.12
N MET A 65 -0.40 0.06 11.82
CA MET A 65 0.64 -0.76 11.19
C MET A 65 1.84 0.04 10.67
N GLY A 66 1.93 1.34 10.99
CA GLY A 66 3.02 2.22 10.57
C GLY A 66 2.63 3.22 9.49
N GLU A 67 3.64 3.76 8.83
CA GLU A 67 3.51 4.76 7.78
C GLU A 67 3.98 4.19 6.45
N VAL A 68 3.25 4.49 5.38
CA VAL A 68 3.61 4.09 4.02
C VAL A 68 3.88 5.33 3.20
N TYR A 69 5.03 5.36 2.54
CA TYR A 69 5.44 6.45 1.67
C TYR A 69 5.64 5.96 0.24
N ARG A 70 5.28 6.77 -0.74
CA ARG A 70 5.84 6.69 -2.07
C ARG A 70 7.28 7.20 -2.02
N ALA A 71 8.20 6.50 -2.66
CA ALA A 71 9.58 6.93 -2.81
C ALA A 71 10.12 6.56 -4.19
N ASP A 72 11.18 7.25 -4.60
CA ASP A 72 11.98 6.88 -5.76
C ASP A 72 13.22 6.11 -5.28
N ASP A 73 13.44 4.92 -5.80
CA ASP A 73 14.68 4.17 -5.63
C ASP A 73 15.76 4.76 -6.53
N LEU A 74 16.68 5.52 -5.95
CA LEU A 74 17.73 6.22 -6.69
C LEU A 74 18.77 5.28 -7.32
N THR A 75 18.82 4.02 -6.92
CA THR A 75 19.73 3.01 -7.47
C THR A 75 19.13 2.30 -8.68
N LEU A 76 17.83 2.00 -8.63
CA LEU A 76 17.15 1.25 -9.69
C LEU A 76 16.29 2.14 -10.60
N ASP A 77 16.23 3.45 -10.31
CA ASP A 77 15.44 4.47 -11.03
C ASP A 77 13.98 4.04 -11.24
N GLN A 78 13.34 3.65 -10.13
CA GLN A 78 11.94 3.20 -10.17
C GLN A 78 11.17 3.65 -8.92
N PRO A 79 9.83 3.88 -9.03
CA PRO A 79 9.01 4.15 -7.87
C PRO A 79 8.83 2.89 -7.01
N VAL A 80 8.85 3.10 -5.70
CA VAL A 80 8.63 2.04 -4.70
C VAL A 80 7.73 2.56 -3.58
N ALA A 81 7.09 1.66 -2.84
CA ALA A 81 6.45 1.99 -1.58
C ALA A 81 7.36 1.58 -0.41
N LEU A 82 7.58 2.48 0.54
CA LEU A 82 8.28 2.23 1.79
C LEU A 82 7.30 2.18 2.93
N LYS A 83 7.16 1.03 3.58
CA LYS A 83 6.33 0.85 4.77
C LYS A 83 7.22 0.82 6.01
N PHE A 84 7.21 1.91 6.79
CA PHE A 84 7.86 1.95 8.09
C PHE A 84 7.07 1.15 9.11
N LEU A 85 7.76 0.24 9.79
CA LEU A 85 7.14 -0.58 10.83
C LEU A 85 6.95 0.23 12.13
N PRO A 86 5.93 -0.09 12.94
CA PRO A 86 5.75 0.50 14.26
C PRO A 86 6.99 0.33 15.13
N GLU A 87 7.22 1.27 16.03
CA GLU A 87 8.27 1.17 17.04
C GLU A 87 8.05 -0.06 17.92
N GLY A 88 9.12 -0.75 18.28
CA GLY A 88 9.05 -1.96 19.13
C GLY A 88 9.00 -3.30 18.38
N VAL A 89 8.85 -3.33 17.06
CA VAL A 89 8.95 -4.59 16.28
C VAL A 89 10.35 -5.23 16.37
N GLY A 90 11.35 -4.52 16.88
CA GLY A 90 12.73 -5.02 17.04
C GLY A 90 13.18 -5.31 18.47
N GLY A 91 12.36 -5.02 19.48
CA GLY A 91 12.77 -5.15 20.89
C GLY A 91 12.82 -6.59 21.44
N ASP A 92 12.19 -7.52 20.76
CA ASP A 92 12.17 -8.94 21.14
C ASP A 92 12.85 -9.79 20.05
N PRO A 93 13.98 -10.43 20.31
CA PRO A 93 14.71 -11.23 19.33
C PRO A 93 13.88 -12.36 18.72
N GLN A 94 12.97 -12.97 19.48
CA GLN A 94 12.12 -14.08 19.00
C GLN A 94 11.07 -13.55 18.00
N LYS A 95 10.41 -12.44 18.33
CA LYS A 95 9.44 -11.79 17.44
C LYS A 95 10.11 -11.29 16.16
N LEU A 96 11.35 -10.84 16.29
CA LEU A 96 12.14 -10.41 15.15
C LEU A 96 12.49 -11.56 14.21
N ALA A 97 12.94 -12.69 14.76
CA ALA A 97 13.23 -13.89 13.97
C ALA A 97 11.97 -14.42 13.27
N GLN A 98 10.83 -14.44 13.96
CA GLN A 98 9.55 -14.79 13.36
C GLN A 98 9.17 -13.84 12.22
N PHE A 99 9.30 -12.54 12.44
CA PHE A 99 9.03 -11.52 11.41
C PHE A 99 9.91 -11.72 10.17
N HIS A 100 11.22 -11.98 10.36
CA HIS A 100 12.13 -12.26 9.24
C HIS A 100 11.73 -13.52 8.47
N ASN A 101 11.29 -14.57 9.14
CA ASN A 101 10.82 -15.79 8.50
C ASN A 101 9.52 -15.56 7.70
N GLU A 102 8.56 -14.84 8.30
CA GLU A 102 7.31 -14.45 7.60
C GLU A 102 7.63 -13.61 6.34
N LEU A 103 8.54 -12.64 6.45
CA LEU A 103 8.96 -11.81 5.33
C LEU A 103 9.64 -12.63 4.22
N ARG A 104 10.55 -13.55 4.59
CA ARG A 104 11.23 -14.42 3.63
C ARG A 104 10.23 -15.25 2.84
N THR A 105 9.22 -15.80 3.49
CA THR A 105 8.16 -16.57 2.84
C THR A 105 7.29 -15.70 1.95
N ALA A 106 6.89 -14.50 2.43
CA ALA A 106 6.07 -13.58 1.67
C ALA A 106 6.76 -13.07 0.39
N ARG A 107 8.10 -12.89 0.40
CA ARG A 107 8.88 -12.53 -0.81
C ARG A 107 8.86 -13.60 -1.90
N LEU A 108 8.57 -14.85 -1.56
CA LEU A 108 8.45 -15.94 -2.53
C LEU A 108 7.09 -15.94 -3.26
N VAL A 109 6.13 -15.17 -2.78
CA VAL A 109 4.85 -15.02 -3.47
C VAL A 109 5.06 -14.10 -4.68
N SER A 110 4.88 -14.65 -5.86
CA SER A 110 4.93 -13.91 -7.12
C SER A 110 3.66 -14.18 -7.90
N HIS A 111 2.76 -13.21 -7.93
CA HIS A 111 1.49 -13.30 -8.63
C HIS A 111 1.04 -11.90 -9.06
N LYS A 112 0.41 -11.75 -10.22
CA LYS A 112 0.00 -10.45 -10.78
C LYS A 112 -0.95 -9.65 -9.87
N ASN A 113 -1.71 -10.34 -9.03
CA ASN A 113 -2.65 -9.74 -8.08
C ASN A 113 -2.09 -9.63 -6.65
N VAL A 114 -0.79 -9.80 -6.45
CA VAL A 114 -0.12 -9.65 -5.15
C VAL A 114 1.02 -8.66 -5.28
N VAL A 115 1.01 -7.62 -4.47
CA VAL A 115 2.09 -6.63 -4.41
C VAL A 115 3.40 -7.31 -4.06
N ARG A 116 4.42 -7.11 -4.88
CA ARG A 116 5.74 -7.71 -4.68
C ARG A 116 6.48 -7.03 -3.54
N LEU A 117 6.95 -7.82 -2.59
CA LEU A 117 7.89 -7.36 -1.58
C LEU A 117 9.33 -7.45 -2.10
N TYR A 118 10.09 -6.36 -1.94
CA TYR A 118 11.48 -6.31 -2.41
C TYR A 118 12.45 -6.62 -1.28
N ASP A 119 12.49 -5.76 -0.24
CA ASP A 119 13.49 -5.90 0.82
C ASP A 119 13.05 -5.32 2.17
N LEU A 120 13.83 -5.62 3.19
CA LEU A 120 13.75 -5.05 4.52
C LEU A 120 15.00 -4.19 4.74
N GLY A 121 14.79 -2.91 5.05
CA GLY A 121 15.86 -1.98 5.38
C GLY A 121 15.72 -1.44 6.80
N GLU A 122 16.77 -0.74 7.24
CA GLU A 122 16.77 0.02 8.49
C GLU A 122 17.36 1.41 8.24
N ALA A 123 16.70 2.44 8.78
CA ALA A 123 17.18 3.82 8.75
C ALA A 123 16.74 4.54 10.02
N GLN A 124 17.66 5.28 10.65
CA GLN A 124 17.42 6.04 11.87
C GLN A 124 16.80 5.18 13.00
N GLY A 125 17.30 3.94 13.17
CA GLY A 125 16.81 2.99 14.16
C GLY A 125 15.39 2.42 13.87
N ARG A 126 14.83 2.68 12.69
CA ARG A 126 13.53 2.18 12.27
C ARG A 126 13.64 1.23 11.09
N ARG A 127 12.88 0.17 11.14
CA ARG A 127 12.78 -0.79 10.04
C ARG A 127 11.69 -0.38 9.08
N PHE A 128 11.96 -0.63 7.81
CA PHE A 128 11.00 -0.42 6.73
C PHE A 128 11.06 -1.55 5.73
N LEU A 129 9.92 -1.84 5.13
CA LEU A 129 9.78 -2.74 3.99
C LEU A 129 9.76 -1.91 2.72
N THR A 130 10.46 -2.38 1.69
CA THR A 130 10.32 -1.87 0.33
C THR A 130 9.45 -2.82 -0.47
N MET A 131 8.53 -2.27 -1.23
CA MET A 131 7.59 -3.04 -2.03
C MET A 131 7.22 -2.30 -3.32
N GLU A 132 6.59 -3.02 -4.21
CA GLU A 132 6.02 -2.47 -5.44
C GLU A 132 5.10 -1.30 -5.10
N TYR A 133 5.31 -0.16 -5.79
CA TYR A 133 4.39 0.96 -5.74
C TYR A 133 3.25 0.70 -6.73
N ILE A 134 2.03 0.80 -6.26
CA ILE A 134 0.83 0.72 -7.09
C ILE A 134 0.30 2.14 -7.25
N ASP A 135 0.26 2.62 -8.48
CA ASP A 135 -0.36 3.89 -8.83
C ASP A 135 -1.87 3.66 -8.99
N GLY A 136 -2.64 4.04 -7.98
CA GLY A 136 -4.07 3.77 -7.93
C GLY A 136 -4.68 4.11 -6.56
N GLU A 137 -5.96 3.81 -6.39
CA GLU A 137 -6.67 4.01 -5.14
C GLU A 137 -7.04 2.67 -4.48
N ASP A 138 -7.16 2.65 -3.16
CA ASP A 138 -7.67 1.50 -2.43
C ASP A 138 -9.19 1.31 -2.63
N LEU A 139 -9.68 0.09 -2.46
CA LEU A 139 -11.08 -0.25 -2.67
C LEU A 139 -12.04 0.53 -1.74
N ALA A 140 -11.60 0.91 -0.53
CA ALA A 140 -12.43 1.71 0.37
C ALA A 140 -12.58 3.14 -0.16
N SER A 141 -11.53 3.72 -0.72
CA SER A 141 -11.56 5.04 -1.37
C SER A 141 -12.44 5.02 -2.61
N LEU A 142 -12.27 4.00 -3.45
CA LEU A 142 -13.14 3.78 -4.61
C LEU A 142 -14.61 3.71 -4.19
N LEU A 143 -14.96 2.87 -3.20
CA LEU A 143 -16.34 2.73 -2.73
C LEU A 143 -16.91 4.03 -2.14
N ARG A 144 -16.10 4.82 -1.44
CA ARG A 144 -16.53 6.16 -0.96
C ARG A 144 -16.84 7.10 -2.12
N ARG A 145 -16.06 7.03 -3.21
CA ARG A 145 -16.22 7.91 -4.38
C ARG A 145 -17.42 7.53 -5.25
N ILE A 146 -17.63 6.24 -5.52
CA ILE A 146 -18.67 5.78 -6.45
C ILE A 146 -19.92 5.19 -5.78
N GLY A 147 -19.88 4.95 -4.46
CA GLY A 147 -20.97 4.37 -3.67
C GLY A 147 -21.10 2.85 -3.84
N ARG A 148 -21.23 2.36 -5.06
CA ARG A 148 -21.43 0.93 -5.36
C ARG A 148 -20.73 0.51 -6.64
N ILE A 149 -20.03 -0.61 -6.60
CA ILE A 149 -19.42 -1.23 -7.78
C ILE A 149 -20.50 -2.02 -8.56
N PRO A 150 -20.58 -1.92 -9.89
CA PRO A 150 -21.42 -2.79 -10.72
C PRO A 150 -21.13 -4.27 -10.45
N GLN A 151 -22.16 -5.10 -10.52
CA GLN A 151 -22.07 -6.51 -10.11
C GLN A 151 -21.01 -7.31 -10.89
N ASP A 152 -20.95 -7.13 -12.20
CA ASP A 152 -19.95 -7.76 -13.08
C ASP A 152 -18.52 -7.40 -12.66
N LYS A 153 -18.27 -6.12 -12.42
CA LYS A 153 -16.98 -5.63 -11.94
C LYS A 153 -16.65 -6.12 -10.53
N ALA A 154 -17.63 -6.17 -9.63
CA ALA A 154 -17.44 -6.71 -8.29
C ALA A 154 -17.05 -8.20 -8.32
N ILE A 155 -17.66 -8.99 -9.21
CA ILE A 155 -17.32 -10.41 -9.40
C ILE A 155 -15.89 -10.56 -9.95
N GLU A 156 -15.50 -9.71 -10.91
CA GLU A 156 -14.16 -9.72 -11.46
C GLU A 156 -13.11 -9.38 -10.41
N LEU A 157 -13.32 -8.32 -9.64
CA LEU A 157 -12.46 -7.94 -8.51
C LEU A 157 -12.34 -9.08 -7.49
N ALA A 158 -13.46 -9.71 -7.13
CA ALA A 158 -13.47 -10.83 -6.19
C ALA A 158 -12.66 -12.03 -6.72
N ARG A 159 -12.75 -12.34 -8.02
CA ARG A 159 -11.94 -13.40 -8.65
C ARG A 159 -10.44 -13.10 -8.59
N GLN A 160 -10.05 -11.86 -8.90
CA GLN A 160 -8.66 -11.42 -8.84
C GLN A 160 -8.13 -11.48 -7.41
N LEU A 161 -8.91 -11.01 -6.44
CA LEU A 161 -8.60 -11.10 -5.02
C LEU A 161 -8.39 -12.57 -4.58
N CYS A 162 -9.34 -13.46 -4.91
CA CYS A 162 -9.23 -14.88 -4.58
C CYS A 162 -8.01 -15.54 -5.21
N ALA A 163 -7.68 -15.20 -6.46
CA ALA A 163 -6.50 -15.73 -7.13
C ALA A 163 -5.20 -15.28 -6.45
N GLY A 164 -5.10 -13.99 -6.04
CA GLY A 164 -3.96 -13.48 -5.28
C GLY A 164 -3.82 -14.14 -3.91
N ILE A 165 -4.94 -14.31 -3.18
CA ILE A 165 -4.96 -15.00 -1.87
C ILE A 165 -4.57 -16.46 -2.01
N ALA A 166 -5.08 -17.17 -3.02
CA ALA A 166 -4.72 -18.56 -3.29
C ALA A 166 -3.23 -18.72 -3.51
N ALA A 167 -2.62 -17.87 -4.34
CA ALA A 167 -1.17 -17.89 -4.57
C ALA A 167 -0.35 -17.64 -3.28
N ALA A 168 -0.83 -16.78 -2.39
CA ALA A 168 -0.22 -16.57 -1.08
C ALA A 168 -0.36 -17.81 -0.18
N HIS A 169 -1.54 -18.42 -0.15
CA HIS A 169 -1.82 -19.63 0.66
C HIS A 169 -0.98 -20.83 0.20
N GLU A 170 -0.77 -21.02 -1.09
CA GLU A 170 0.12 -22.07 -1.64
C GLU A 170 1.56 -21.97 -1.10
N ARG A 171 1.96 -20.77 -0.70
CA ARG A 171 3.26 -20.50 -0.06
C ARG A 171 3.20 -20.45 1.46
N GLY A 172 2.06 -20.80 2.07
CA GLY A 172 1.86 -20.76 3.52
C GLY A 172 1.71 -19.36 4.10
N VAL A 173 1.48 -18.34 3.25
CA VAL A 173 1.28 -16.94 3.68
C VAL A 173 -0.20 -16.65 3.86
N LEU A 174 -0.59 -16.25 5.07
CA LEU A 174 -1.96 -15.83 5.38
C LEU A 174 -2.01 -14.30 5.52
N HIS A 175 -2.99 -13.66 4.89
CA HIS A 175 -3.15 -12.20 4.93
C HIS A 175 -3.50 -11.65 6.32
N ARG A 176 -4.43 -12.27 7.05
CA ARG A 176 -4.86 -11.99 8.44
C ARG A 176 -5.49 -10.61 8.71
N ASP A 177 -5.54 -9.71 7.73
CA ASP A 177 -6.14 -8.38 7.87
C ASP A 177 -6.75 -7.92 6.52
N LEU A 178 -7.51 -8.81 5.87
CA LEU A 178 -8.14 -8.50 4.60
C LEU A 178 -9.28 -7.50 4.81
N LYS A 179 -9.19 -6.35 4.16
CA LYS A 179 -10.19 -5.26 4.22
C LYS A 179 -10.08 -4.37 2.98
N PRO A 180 -11.12 -3.59 2.64
CA PRO A 180 -11.11 -2.76 1.43
C PRO A 180 -10.03 -1.68 1.38
N ALA A 181 -9.44 -1.31 2.51
CA ALA A 181 -8.36 -0.30 2.59
C ALA A 181 -6.94 -0.90 2.45
N ASN A 182 -6.84 -2.20 2.10
CA ASN A 182 -5.54 -2.88 1.93
C ASN A 182 -5.40 -3.39 0.50
#